data_c67b3e79cd80dc1ed8ac170d74f552d2
#
_entry.id   c67b3e79cd80dc1ed8ac170d74f552d2
#
_cell.length_a   1.000
_cell.length_b   1.000
_cell.length_c   1.000
_cell.angle_alpha   90.00
_cell.angle_beta   90.00
_cell.angle_gamma   90.00
#
_symmetry.space_group_name_H-M   'P 1'
#
loop_
_entity.id
_entity.type
_entity.pdbx_description
1 polymer ?
#
loop_
_entity_poly.entity_id
_entity_poly.type
_entity_poly.pdbx_seq_one_letter_code
_entity_poly.pdbx_strand_id
1 'polypeptide(L)'
;VIVEMNMNAADTMTLSVTTTGDTDVLTFVNDELEPELDRIADIADITVTGGQEDYIRIELHQDKMKQYGVTMANVATYIKTTDFTIPIGSVKQGTQKISSSASSKPETLIDLQNVPIVTNRGSVIKLSDIATVSMSAKDYSSVSRFNGNDSISIGIAKTQSAGTVNVSREVKDVIEKVAAKNSAVQISVAYDAADGIISSLSSVAETLVLGVILSMIVLFIFFGDIKASLIVGSSMPLSLLVALIAMSFAGFSLNIVTMGALVIAIGMMVDSSIVVLESCFRLKDEKPDFKEAALVGTQTVGSSVVASTITT
;
A
#
# COMPACT_ATOMS: atom_id res chain seq x y z
N VAL A 1 -18.01 21.06 -9.49
CA VAL A 1 -16.68 20.59 -9.06
C VAL A 1 -16.46 19.25 -9.71
N ILE A 2 -15.53 19.16 -10.63
CA ILE A 2 -15.10 17.87 -11.20
C ILE A 2 -14.08 17.33 -10.20
N VAL A 3 -14.41 16.27 -9.50
CA VAL A 3 -13.47 15.56 -8.62
C VAL A 3 -12.86 14.45 -9.46
N GLU A 4 -11.59 14.56 -9.76
CA GLU A 4 -10.83 13.49 -10.36
C GLU A 4 -10.60 12.41 -9.29
N MET A 5 -11.32 11.29 -9.38
CA MET A 5 -11.08 10.15 -8.51
C MET A 5 -9.80 9.45 -8.96
N ASN A 6 -8.70 9.77 -8.31
CA ASN A 6 -7.46 9.01 -8.48
C ASN A 6 -7.58 7.68 -7.71
N MET A 7 -7.94 6.61 -8.40
CA MET A 7 -8.03 5.26 -7.83
C MET A 7 -6.69 4.75 -7.28
N ASN A 8 -5.58 5.36 -7.67
CA ASN A 8 -4.24 5.03 -7.16
C ASN A 8 -3.88 5.78 -5.86
N ALA A 9 -4.71 6.75 -5.45
CA ALA A 9 -4.58 7.42 -4.16
C ALA A 9 -5.29 6.68 -3.01
N ALA A 10 -5.99 5.57 -3.34
CA ALA A 10 -6.56 4.72 -2.31
C ALA A 10 -5.45 3.89 -1.64
N ASP A 11 -5.56 3.73 -0.33
CA ASP A 11 -4.63 2.90 0.43
C ASP A 11 -4.59 1.48 -0.13
N THR A 12 -3.41 1.00 -0.44
CA THR A 12 -3.14 -0.38 -0.84
C THR A 12 -3.19 -1.30 0.38
N MET A 13 -2.73 -0.79 1.51
CA MET A 13 -2.76 -1.47 2.80
C MET A 13 -3.03 -0.46 3.91
N THR A 14 -3.79 -0.86 4.91
CA THR A 14 -3.99 -0.09 6.13
C THR A 14 -3.52 -0.92 7.31
N LEU A 15 -2.61 -0.37 8.08
CA LEU A 15 -2.12 -0.95 9.31
C LEU A 15 -2.79 -0.29 10.50
N SER A 16 -2.91 -1.04 11.59
CA SER A 16 -3.33 -0.52 12.89
C SER A 16 -2.29 -0.88 13.93
N VAL A 17 -1.75 0.13 14.58
CA VAL A 17 -0.73 -0.01 15.62
C VAL A 17 -1.36 0.29 16.97
N THR A 18 -1.27 -0.68 17.88
CA THR A 18 -1.79 -0.59 19.24
C THR A 18 -0.68 -0.91 20.23
N THR A 19 -0.85 -0.49 21.49
CA THR A 19 0.06 -0.88 22.58
C THR A 19 -0.68 -1.63 23.67
N THR A 20 0.04 -2.50 24.36
CA THR A 20 -0.44 -3.18 25.57
C THR A 20 0.12 -2.55 26.85
N GLY A 21 0.89 -1.45 26.75
CA GLY A 21 1.56 -0.76 27.87
C GLY A 21 1.52 0.77 27.73
N ASP A 22 2.40 1.46 28.44
CA ASP A 22 2.54 2.94 28.45
C ASP A 22 3.41 3.48 27.28
N THR A 23 3.68 2.65 26.27
CA THR A 23 4.47 3.07 25.11
C THR A 23 3.69 4.09 24.27
N ASP A 24 4.30 5.24 23.99
CA ASP A 24 3.74 6.21 23.05
C ASP A 24 3.79 5.62 21.62
N VAL A 25 2.62 5.20 21.16
CA VAL A 25 2.47 4.55 19.84
C VAL A 25 2.79 5.52 18.70
N LEU A 26 2.46 6.81 18.85
CA LEU A 26 2.69 7.80 17.80
C LEU A 26 4.20 8.03 17.61
N THR A 27 4.94 8.20 18.70
CA THR A 27 6.40 8.31 18.65
C THR A 27 7.04 7.06 18.06
N PHE A 28 6.59 5.86 18.46
CA PHE A 28 7.07 4.61 17.86
C PHE A 28 6.81 4.56 16.35
N VAL A 29 5.62 4.95 15.90
CA VAL A 29 5.29 4.95 14.47
C VAL A 29 6.19 5.91 13.70
N ASN A 30 6.35 7.14 14.18
CA ASN A 30 7.12 8.19 13.50
C ASN A 30 8.63 7.92 13.50
N ASP A 31 9.17 7.35 14.58
CA ASP A 31 10.62 7.21 14.75
C ASP A 31 11.16 5.85 14.29
N GLU A 32 10.35 4.78 14.35
CA GLU A 32 10.80 3.43 14.06
C GLU A 32 10.09 2.80 12.86
N LEU A 33 8.75 2.91 12.76
CA LEU A 33 8.00 2.17 11.74
C LEU A 33 7.95 2.91 10.41
N GLU A 34 7.56 4.18 10.40
CA GLU A 34 7.43 4.99 9.18
C GLU A 34 8.76 5.09 8.41
N PRO A 35 9.95 5.33 9.04
CA PRO A 35 11.21 5.37 8.32
C PRO A 35 11.62 4.03 7.70
N GLU A 36 11.22 2.90 8.26
CA GLU A 36 11.48 1.59 7.67
C GLU A 36 10.53 1.29 6.49
N LEU A 37 9.29 1.76 6.57
CA LEU A 37 8.33 1.68 5.45
C LEU A 37 8.72 2.60 4.30
N ASP A 38 9.21 3.80 4.57
CA ASP A 38 9.68 4.76 3.56
C ASP A 38 10.86 4.25 2.72
N ARG A 39 11.60 3.25 3.22
CA ARG A 39 12.69 2.61 2.46
C ARG A 39 12.19 1.70 1.35
N ILE A 40 10.93 1.34 1.34
CA ILE A 40 10.34 0.53 0.28
C ILE A 40 10.09 1.42 -0.94
N ALA A 41 10.86 1.22 -2.01
CA ALA A 41 10.85 2.07 -3.20
C ALA A 41 9.48 2.11 -3.93
N ASP A 42 8.67 1.09 -3.73
CA ASP A 42 7.36 0.92 -4.36
C ASP A 42 6.21 1.60 -3.58
N ILE A 43 6.48 2.22 -2.43
CA ILE A 43 5.54 3.04 -1.68
C ILE A 43 5.57 4.48 -2.23
N ALA A 44 4.39 5.04 -2.47
CA ALA A 44 4.23 6.40 -2.97
C ALA A 44 3.92 7.39 -1.85
N ASP A 45 3.15 6.97 -0.85
CA ASP A 45 2.71 7.81 0.24
C ASP A 45 2.37 6.99 1.49
N ILE A 46 2.64 7.55 2.65
CA ILE A 46 2.30 6.99 3.95
C ILE A 46 1.49 8.03 4.72
N THR A 47 0.27 7.68 5.09
CA THR A 47 -0.63 8.56 5.84
C THR A 47 -0.80 8.02 7.27
N VAL A 48 -0.32 8.75 8.27
CA VAL A 48 -0.52 8.42 9.68
C VAL A 48 -1.75 9.15 10.22
N THR A 49 -2.68 8.40 10.81
CA THR A 49 -3.94 8.94 11.33
C THR A 49 -4.20 8.42 12.75
N GLY A 50 -4.63 9.32 13.63
CA GLY A 50 -4.87 9.03 15.05
C GLY A 50 -3.70 9.44 15.91
N GLY A 51 -3.83 9.19 17.22
CA GLY A 51 -2.86 9.62 18.21
C GLY A 51 -3.03 11.08 18.61
N GLN A 52 -2.33 11.43 19.65
CA GLN A 52 -2.34 12.76 20.21
C GLN A 52 -0.90 13.28 20.26
N GLU A 53 -0.65 14.35 19.55
CA GLU A 53 0.63 15.04 19.61
C GLU A 53 0.68 15.94 20.83
N ASP A 54 1.74 15.86 21.58
CA ASP A 54 2.02 16.81 22.63
C ASP A 54 2.68 18.06 22.03
N TYR A 55 2.24 19.22 22.47
CA TYR A 55 2.86 20.49 22.10
C TYR A 55 3.12 21.35 23.33
N ILE A 56 4.08 22.26 23.21
CA ILE A 56 4.37 23.20 24.27
C ILE A 56 3.46 24.42 24.11
N ARG A 57 2.59 24.61 25.09
CA ARG A 57 1.70 25.78 25.17
C ARG A 57 2.40 26.88 25.93
N ILE A 58 2.49 28.07 25.33
CA ILE A 58 3.03 29.26 25.93
C ILE A 58 1.87 30.26 26.08
N GLU A 59 1.35 30.39 27.30
CA GLU A 59 0.28 31.35 27.64
C GLU A 59 0.86 32.63 28.14
N LEU A 60 0.76 33.70 27.34
CA LEU A 60 1.29 35.05 27.68
C LEU A 60 0.33 35.78 28.60
N HIS A 61 0.85 36.34 29.70
CA HIS A 61 0.09 37.17 30.65
C HIS A 61 0.11 38.63 30.23
N GLN A 62 -1.03 39.14 29.76
CA GLN A 62 -1.14 40.50 29.22
C GLN A 62 -0.71 41.59 30.20
N ASP A 63 -1.02 41.44 31.48
CA ASP A 63 -0.67 42.42 32.50
C ASP A 63 0.83 42.49 32.73
N LYS A 64 1.50 41.34 32.80
CA LYS A 64 2.95 41.26 32.92
C LYS A 64 3.66 41.80 31.67
N MET A 65 3.14 41.48 30.49
CA MET A 65 3.67 42.01 29.22
C MET A 65 3.61 43.54 29.18
N LYS A 66 2.50 44.13 29.63
CA LYS A 66 2.38 45.61 29.75
C LYS A 66 3.36 46.21 30.77
N GLN A 67 3.51 45.55 31.93
CA GLN A 67 4.43 45.95 32.97
C GLN A 67 5.89 46.01 32.49
N TYR A 68 6.31 44.99 31.72
CA TYR A 68 7.68 44.89 31.20
C TYR A 68 7.86 45.56 29.81
N GLY A 69 6.79 46.07 29.21
CA GLY A 69 6.83 46.72 27.89
C GLY A 69 7.21 45.79 26.76
N VAL A 70 6.75 44.52 26.82
CA VAL A 70 7.05 43.49 25.83
C VAL A 70 5.80 43.21 24.99
N THR A 71 5.96 43.01 23.68
CA THR A 71 4.87 42.66 22.77
C THR A 71 4.91 41.19 22.39
N MET A 72 3.77 40.62 21.97
CA MET A 72 3.69 39.26 21.49
C MET A 72 4.65 38.97 20.30
N ALA A 73 4.78 39.96 19.40
CA ALA A 73 5.70 39.87 18.27
C ALA A 73 7.16 39.75 18.71
N ASN A 74 7.55 40.50 19.75
CA ASN A 74 8.90 40.44 20.33
C ASN A 74 9.14 39.03 20.92
N VAL A 75 8.21 38.51 21.72
CA VAL A 75 8.32 37.15 22.31
C VAL A 75 8.46 36.09 21.23
N ALA A 76 7.60 36.12 20.20
CA ALA A 76 7.68 35.19 19.10
C ALA A 76 9.03 35.26 18.35
N THR A 77 9.59 36.49 18.21
CA THR A 77 10.91 36.64 17.59
C THR A 77 12.02 36.07 18.48
N TYR A 78 11.99 36.29 19.77
CA TYR A 78 12.99 35.72 20.69
C TYR A 78 12.94 34.19 20.71
N ILE A 79 11.77 33.60 20.75
CA ILE A 79 11.62 32.13 20.70
C ILE A 79 12.18 31.58 19.38
N LYS A 80 11.84 32.20 18.23
CA LYS A 80 12.37 31.80 16.94
C LYS A 80 13.88 31.91 16.80
N THR A 81 14.45 33.00 17.40
CA THR A 81 15.91 33.22 17.35
C THR A 81 16.68 32.34 18.33
N THR A 82 16.02 31.72 19.30
CA THR A 82 16.64 30.77 20.24
C THR A 82 16.81 29.38 19.64
N ASP A 83 16.01 29.00 18.63
CA ASP A 83 16.16 27.77 17.90
C ASP A 83 17.06 27.98 16.66
N PHE A 84 18.37 27.93 16.85
CA PHE A 84 19.31 28.03 15.73
C PHE A 84 20.48 27.06 15.87
N THR A 85 20.99 26.65 14.74
CA THR A 85 22.23 25.86 14.62
C THR A 85 23.19 26.59 13.68
N ILE A 86 24.32 27.03 14.20
CA ILE A 86 25.35 27.71 13.40
C ILE A 86 26.53 26.74 13.18
N PRO A 87 26.94 26.47 11.94
CA PRO A 87 28.18 25.76 11.69
C PRO A 87 29.38 26.63 12.11
N ILE A 88 30.12 26.20 13.11
CA ILE A 88 31.31 26.93 13.61
C ILE A 88 32.54 26.70 12.73
N GLY A 89 32.52 25.57 11.95
CA GLY A 89 33.60 25.20 11.10
C GLY A 89 33.93 23.69 11.16
N SER A 90 35.05 23.31 10.60
CA SER A 90 35.52 21.93 10.65
C SER A 90 36.98 21.85 11.06
N VAL A 91 37.31 20.93 11.95
CA VAL A 91 38.66 20.64 12.39
C VAL A 91 39.10 19.33 11.74
N LYS A 92 40.33 19.34 11.18
CA LYS A 92 40.96 18.10 10.69
C LYS A 92 41.70 17.44 11.84
N GLN A 93 41.30 16.21 12.20
CA GLN A 93 42.02 15.37 13.14
C GLN A 93 42.51 14.12 12.38
N GLY A 94 43.76 14.14 11.96
CA GLY A 94 44.29 13.11 11.09
C GLY A 94 43.66 13.11 9.70
N THR A 95 43.12 11.99 9.27
CA THR A 95 42.40 11.82 8.00
C THR A 95 40.90 12.14 8.09
N GLN A 96 40.36 12.37 9.28
CA GLN A 96 38.95 12.67 9.49
C GLN A 96 38.70 14.17 9.58
N LYS A 97 37.63 14.64 8.92
CA LYS A 97 37.11 16.01 9.01
C LYS A 97 35.90 15.99 9.95
N ILE A 98 36.08 16.58 11.12
CA ILE A 98 35.03 16.72 12.12
C ILE A 98 34.37 18.09 11.92
N SER A 99 33.10 18.12 11.55
CA SER A 99 32.32 19.36 11.47
C SER A 99 31.83 19.72 12.87
N SER A 100 32.06 20.96 13.28
CA SER A 100 31.60 21.47 14.56
C SER A 100 30.49 22.49 14.32
N SER A 101 29.36 22.34 15.05
CA SER A 101 28.24 23.29 15.05
C SER A 101 27.90 23.70 16.46
N ALA A 102 27.53 24.98 16.67
CA ALA A 102 26.89 25.44 17.89
C ALA A 102 25.37 25.43 17.68
N SER A 103 24.67 24.74 18.55
CA SER A 103 23.20 24.71 18.57
C SER A 103 22.73 25.31 19.88
N SER A 104 21.75 26.18 19.83
CA SER A 104 21.04 26.71 20.98
C SER A 104 19.57 26.38 20.84
N LYS A 105 19.27 25.08 20.84
CA LYS A 105 17.89 24.58 20.80
C LYS A 105 17.44 24.29 22.24
N PRO A 106 16.32 24.83 22.70
CA PRO A 106 15.72 24.43 23.99
C PRO A 106 15.29 22.97 23.85
N GLU A 107 15.89 22.08 24.62
CA GLU A 107 15.57 20.64 24.62
C GLU A 107 14.56 20.28 25.69
N THR A 108 14.45 21.14 26.73
CA THR A 108 13.56 20.90 27.86
C THR A 108 12.57 22.06 28.06
N LEU A 109 11.48 21.76 28.77
CA LEU A 109 10.51 22.76 29.21
C LEU A 109 11.18 23.84 30.05
N ILE A 110 12.18 23.50 30.87
CA ILE A 110 12.95 24.39 31.72
C ILE A 110 13.82 25.34 30.88
N ASP A 111 14.42 24.84 29.80
CA ASP A 111 15.22 25.66 28.89
C ASP A 111 14.35 26.72 28.22
N LEU A 112 13.16 26.33 27.81
CA LEU A 112 12.19 27.27 27.22
C LEU A 112 11.69 28.29 28.21
N GLN A 113 11.43 27.92 29.47
CA GLN A 113 11.05 28.84 30.55
C GLN A 113 12.14 29.87 30.82
N ASN A 114 13.41 29.52 30.64
CA ASN A 114 14.57 30.38 30.88
C ASN A 114 14.99 31.20 29.66
N VAL A 115 14.27 31.13 28.53
CA VAL A 115 14.61 31.97 27.35
C VAL A 115 14.67 33.45 27.71
N PRO A 116 15.79 34.12 27.44
CA PRO A 116 15.96 35.55 27.79
C PRO A 116 15.18 36.43 26.82
N ILE A 117 14.40 37.35 27.36
CA ILE A 117 13.61 38.33 26.60
C ILE A 117 14.08 39.72 27.01
N VAL A 118 14.47 40.51 26.04
CA VAL A 118 14.90 41.89 26.27
C VAL A 118 13.67 42.80 26.27
N THR A 119 13.49 43.55 27.35
CA THR A 119 12.40 44.54 27.50
C THR A 119 12.70 45.84 26.76
N ASN A 120 11.67 46.65 26.48
CA ASN A 120 11.86 47.98 25.87
C ASN A 120 12.76 48.93 26.70
N ARG A 121 13.02 48.62 27.97
CA ARG A 121 13.89 49.39 28.86
C ARG A 121 15.33 48.82 28.91
N GLY A 122 15.64 47.80 28.09
CA GLY A 122 16.95 47.19 28.05
C GLY A 122 17.25 46.18 29.16
N SER A 123 16.31 45.87 30.03
CA SER A 123 16.46 44.82 31.04
C SER A 123 16.13 43.45 30.42
N VAL A 124 16.82 42.41 30.90
CA VAL A 124 16.59 41.03 30.48
C VAL A 124 15.72 40.33 31.52
N ILE A 125 14.62 39.74 31.09
CA ILE A 125 13.71 38.93 31.89
C ILE A 125 13.63 37.52 31.29
N LYS A 126 13.09 36.54 32.02
CA LYS A 126 12.85 35.20 31.53
C LYS A 126 11.46 35.11 30.92
N LEU A 127 11.27 34.17 29.98
CA LEU A 127 9.95 33.85 29.42
C LEU A 127 8.96 33.49 30.54
N SER A 128 9.37 32.75 31.56
CA SER A 128 8.56 32.41 32.74
C SER A 128 8.05 33.60 33.54
N ASP A 129 8.69 34.80 33.44
CA ASP A 129 8.23 36.00 34.13
C ASP A 129 6.96 36.58 33.50
N ILE A 130 6.73 36.33 32.21
CA ILE A 130 5.61 36.91 31.45
C ILE A 130 4.67 35.83 30.85
N ALA A 131 5.02 34.55 30.95
CA ALA A 131 4.24 33.45 30.38
C ALA A 131 4.20 32.25 31.31
N THR A 132 3.14 31.45 31.20
CA THR A 132 3.09 30.09 31.69
C THR A 132 3.45 29.14 30.54
N VAL A 133 4.49 28.34 30.73
CA VAL A 133 4.93 27.33 29.75
C VAL A 133 4.56 25.96 30.29
N SER A 134 3.72 25.22 29.57
CA SER A 134 3.22 23.90 29.94
C SER A 134 3.20 22.99 28.76
N MET A 135 3.34 21.70 29.01
CA MET A 135 3.05 20.67 28.02
C MET A 135 1.53 20.53 27.94
N SER A 136 0.99 20.52 26.76
CA SER A 136 -0.44 20.36 26.52
C SER A 136 -0.62 19.39 25.35
N ALA A 137 -1.56 18.50 25.50
CA ALA A 137 -1.94 17.63 24.40
C ALA A 137 -2.77 18.41 23.38
N LYS A 138 -2.46 18.26 22.12
CA LYS A 138 -3.22 18.85 21.01
C LYS A 138 -4.60 18.18 20.94
N ASP A 139 -5.62 18.98 20.64
CA ASP A 139 -6.94 18.41 20.39
C ASP A 139 -6.86 17.37 19.26
N TYR A 140 -7.55 16.27 19.45
CA TYR A 140 -7.60 15.20 18.43
C TYR A 140 -8.07 15.75 17.10
N SER A 141 -7.24 15.64 16.08
CA SER A 141 -7.65 15.92 14.69
C SER A 141 -8.44 14.74 14.11
N SER A 142 -8.14 13.53 14.59
CA SER A 142 -8.78 12.28 14.19
C SER A 142 -8.63 11.24 15.28
N VAL A 143 -9.58 10.33 15.39
CA VAL A 143 -9.55 9.21 16.33
C VAL A 143 -9.54 7.93 15.53
N SER A 144 -8.55 7.09 15.75
CA SER A 144 -8.47 5.74 15.20
C SER A 144 -8.65 4.71 16.32
N ARG A 145 -9.49 3.70 16.07
CA ARG A 145 -9.69 2.57 16.99
C ARG A 145 -9.69 1.26 16.25
N PHE A 146 -9.02 0.29 16.84
CA PHE A 146 -8.97 -1.06 16.33
C PHE A 146 -9.39 -2.05 17.41
N ASN A 147 -10.41 -2.86 17.14
CA ASN A 147 -11.00 -3.80 18.11
C ASN A 147 -11.39 -3.16 19.47
N GLY A 148 -11.83 -1.89 19.44
CA GLY A 148 -12.25 -1.15 20.64
C GLY A 148 -11.12 -0.44 21.39
N ASN A 149 -9.86 -0.68 21.05
CA ASN A 149 -8.69 -0.01 21.63
C ASN A 149 -8.29 1.20 20.76
N ASP A 150 -7.78 2.24 21.40
CA ASP A 150 -7.18 3.36 20.68
C ASP A 150 -5.97 2.89 19.89
N SER A 151 -5.84 3.33 18.66
CA SER A 151 -4.81 2.88 17.72
C SER A 151 -4.32 4.02 16.85
N ILE A 152 -3.13 3.84 16.27
CA ILE A 152 -2.66 4.65 15.15
C ILE A 152 -2.94 3.87 13.87
N SER A 153 -3.62 4.50 12.93
CA SER A 153 -3.87 3.94 11.61
C SER A 153 -2.84 4.47 10.61
N ILE A 154 -2.23 3.58 9.86
CA ILE A 154 -1.23 3.91 8.84
C ILE A 154 -1.78 3.44 7.50
N GLY A 155 -2.14 4.38 6.64
CA GLY A 155 -2.51 4.14 5.26
C GLY A 155 -1.26 4.12 4.38
N ILE A 156 -1.11 3.09 3.56
CA ILE A 156 0.03 2.91 2.66
C ILE A 156 -0.48 2.89 1.22
N ALA A 157 -0.07 3.87 0.43
CA ALA A 157 -0.37 3.94 -0.99
C ALA A 157 0.86 3.52 -1.81
N LYS A 158 0.66 2.63 -2.77
CA LYS A 158 1.73 2.18 -3.67
C LYS A 158 1.94 3.14 -4.84
N THR A 159 3.13 3.09 -5.47
CA THR A 159 3.38 3.74 -6.76
C THR A 159 2.54 3.11 -7.86
N GLN A 160 2.27 3.87 -8.93
CA GLN A 160 1.40 3.42 -10.02
C GLN A 160 1.91 2.16 -10.73
N SER A 161 3.23 2.02 -10.86
CA SER A 161 3.89 0.90 -11.52
C SER A 161 4.07 -0.33 -10.63
N ALA A 162 3.95 -0.19 -9.30
CA ALA A 162 4.20 -1.26 -8.36
C ALA A 162 3.08 -2.32 -8.33
N GLY A 163 3.48 -3.56 -8.14
CA GLY A 163 2.55 -4.67 -7.96
C GLY A 163 2.00 -4.72 -6.54
N THR A 164 0.68 -4.67 -6.36
CA THR A 164 0.02 -4.67 -5.05
C THR A 164 0.47 -5.82 -4.14
N VAL A 165 0.59 -7.03 -4.68
CA VAL A 165 1.01 -8.22 -3.92
C VAL A 165 2.47 -8.13 -3.46
N ASN A 166 3.35 -7.52 -4.27
CA ASN A 166 4.74 -7.34 -3.91
C ASN A 166 4.89 -6.32 -2.78
N VAL A 167 4.22 -5.16 -2.90
CA VAL A 167 4.20 -4.14 -1.84
C VAL A 167 3.66 -4.71 -0.53
N SER A 168 2.54 -5.45 -0.59
CA SER A 168 1.98 -6.11 0.60
C SER A 168 2.99 -7.04 1.27
N ARG A 169 3.72 -7.83 0.48
CA ARG A 169 4.75 -8.74 1.02
C ARG A 169 5.88 -7.99 1.69
N GLU A 170 6.43 -6.97 1.02
CA GLU A 170 7.54 -6.17 1.56
C GLU A 170 7.14 -5.43 2.84
N VAL A 171 5.92 -4.87 2.88
CA VAL A 171 5.38 -4.24 4.09
C VAL A 171 5.24 -5.25 5.23
N LYS A 172 4.70 -6.45 4.97
CA LYS A 172 4.58 -7.52 5.97
C LYS A 172 5.95 -7.94 6.51
N ASP A 173 6.98 -8.04 5.65
CA ASP A 173 8.35 -8.36 6.06
C ASP A 173 8.96 -7.25 6.97
N VAL A 174 8.65 -5.98 6.70
CA VAL A 174 9.07 -4.87 7.56
C VAL A 174 8.34 -4.90 8.90
N ILE A 175 7.02 -5.11 8.89
CA ILE A 175 6.22 -5.21 10.11
C ILE A 175 6.75 -6.32 11.02
N GLU A 176 7.04 -7.49 10.48
CA GLU A 176 7.57 -8.63 11.24
C GLU A 176 8.92 -8.28 11.90
N LYS A 177 9.82 -7.63 11.16
CA LYS A 177 11.14 -7.22 11.68
C LYS A 177 11.02 -6.16 12.78
N VAL A 178 10.12 -5.18 12.61
CA VAL A 178 9.92 -4.09 13.58
C VAL A 178 9.20 -4.62 14.84
N ALA A 179 8.17 -5.44 14.67
CA ALA A 179 7.44 -6.06 15.79
C ALA A 179 8.34 -7.00 16.64
N ALA A 180 9.27 -7.70 16.01
CA ALA A 180 10.23 -8.56 16.70
C ALA A 180 11.17 -7.78 17.65
N LYS A 181 11.42 -6.49 17.38
CA LYS A 181 12.26 -5.61 18.20
C LYS A 181 11.50 -5.02 19.39
N ASN A 182 10.19 -4.90 19.31
CA ASN A 182 9.37 -4.13 20.26
C ASN A 182 8.10 -4.91 20.64
N SER A 183 8.21 -5.76 21.67
CA SER A 183 7.13 -6.66 22.13
C SER A 183 5.94 -5.93 22.80
N ALA A 184 6.09 -4.65 23.15
CA ALA A 184 5.03 -3.84 23.75
C ALA A 184 4.04 -3.29 22.73
N VAL A 185 4.40 -3.30 21.43
CA VAL A 185 3.59 -2.76 20.34
C VAL A 185 3.05 -3.89 19.49
N GLN A 186 1.76 -3.83 19.18
CA GLN A 186 1.10 -4.77 18.30
C GLN A 186 0.74 -4.07 16.99
N ILE A 187 1.32 -4.55 15.88
CA ILE A 187 1.01 -4.08 14.54
C ILE A 187 0.09 -5.10 13.88
N SER A 188 -1.09 -4.66 13.49
CA SER A 188 -2.11 -5.50 12.84
C SER A 188 -2.43 -4.96 11.45
N VAL A 189 -2.62 -5.84 10.49
CA VAL A 189 -3.10 -5.48 9.16
C VAL A 189 -4.63 -5.35 9.24
N ALA A 190 -5.13 -4.11 9.10
CA ALA A 190 -6.56 -3.82 9.13
C ALA A 190 -7.21 -4.03 7.74
N TYR A 191 -6.48 -3.70 6.68
CA TYR A 191 -6.90 -3.90 5.30
C TYR A 191 -5.68 -4.19 4.42
N ASP A 192 -5.82 -5.14 3.49
CA ASP A 192 -4.82 -5.47 2.48
C ASP A 192 -5.49 -5.74 1.12
N ALA A 193 -5.25 -4.87 0.16
CA ALA A 193 -5.77 -5.03 -1.20
C ALA A 193 -5.22 -6.29 -1.91
N ALA A 194 -4.05 -6.79 -1.48
CA ALA A 194 -3.47 -8.02 -2.01
C ALA A 194 -4.32 -9.25 -1.71
N ASP A 195 -5.03 -9.29 -0.56
CA ASP A 195 -5.88 -10.42 -0.18
C ASP A 195 -7.01 -10.63 -1.19
N GLY A 196 -7.61 -9.54 -1.70
CA GLY A 196 -8.61 -9.59 -2.75
C GLY A 196 -8.06 -10.15 -4.07
N ILE A 197 -6.83 -9.79 -4.43
CA ILE A 197 -6.17 -10.27 -5.64
C ILE A 197 -5.82 -11.77 -5.51
N ILE A 198 -5.27 -12.18 -4.38
CA ILE A 198 -4.91 -13.57 -4.09
C ILE A 198 -6.16 -14.44 -4.06
N SER A 199 -7.24 -13.99 -3.42
CA SER A 199 -8.53 -14.68 -3.39
C SER A 199 -9.12 -14.83 -4.79
N SER A 200 -9.07 -13.78 -5.61
CA SER A 200 -9.53 -13.82 -7.00
C SER A 200 -8.69 -14.78 -7.84
N LEU A 201 -7.37 -14.80 -7.66
CA LEU A 201 -6.49 -15.77 -8.36
C LEU A 201 -6.80 -17.20 -7.96
N SER A 202 -7.04 -17.45 -6.68
CA SER A 202 -7.47 -18.77 -6.19
C SER A 202 -8.80 -19.19 -6.82
N SER A 203 -9.77 -18.28 -6.90
CA SER A 203 -11.08 -18.52 -7.53
C SER A 203 -10.96 -18.80 -9.02
N VAL A 204 -10.05 -18.12 -9.73
CA VAL A 204 -9.75 -18.43 -11.14
C VAL A 204 -9.19 -19.83 -11.29
N ALA A 205 -8.22 -20.21 -10.44
CA ALA A 205 -7.63 -21.55 -10.48
C ALA A 205 -8.67 -22.65 -10.18
N GLU A 206 -9.51 -22.43 -9.18
CA GLU A 206 -10.58 -23.35 -8.80
C GLU A 206 -11.62 -23.50 -9.92
N THR A 207 -12.06 -22.39 -10.52
CA THR A 207 -12.98 -22.36 -11.65
C THR A 207 -12.37 -23.09 -12.87
N LEU A 208 -11.09 -22.90 -13.13
CA LEU A 208 -10.37 -23.59 -14.19
C LEU A 208 -10.40 -25.11 -13.97
N VAL A 209 -10.02 -25.56 -12.78
CA VAL A 209 -9.99 -27.01 -12.45
C VAL A 209 -11.38 -27.61 -12.57
N LEU A 210 -12.40 -26.95 -12.00
CA LEU A 210 -13.78 -27.41 -12.08
C LEU A 210 -14.29 -27.43 -13.52
N GLY A 211 -14.02 -26.37 -14.30
CA GLY A 211 -14.37 -26.27 -15.70
C GLY A 211 -13.74 -27.38 -16.57
N VAL A 212 -12.45 -27.64 -16.35
CA VAL A 212 -11.74 -28.78 -17.03
C VAL A 212 -12.41 -30.09 -16.70
N ILE A 213 -12.63 -30.40 -15.43
CA ILE A 213 -13.26 -31.67 -15.00
C ILE A 213 -14.65 -31.81 -15.59
N LEU A 214 -15.49 -30.78 -15.47
CA LEU A 214 -16.87 -30.83 -15.98
C LEU A 214 -16.91 -30.99 -17.48
N SER A 215 -16.08 -30.26 -18.24
CA SER A 215 -15.97 -30.39 -19.69
C SER A 215 -15.52 -31.80 -20.10
N MET A 216 -14.54 -32.36 -19.40
CA MET A 216 -14.07 -33.72 -19.67
C MET A 216 -15.19 -34.76 -19.46
N ILE A 217 -15.99 -34.61 -18.40
CA ILE A 217 -17.12 -35.47 -18.11
C ILE A 217 -18.19 -35.40 -19.24
N VAL A 218 -18.59 -34.15 -19.57
CA VAL A 218 -19.60 -33.91 -20.62
C VAL A 218 -19.12 -34.46 -21.96
N LEU A 219 -17.90 -34.15 -22.38
CA LEU A 219 -17.34 -34.65 -23.63
C LEU A 219 -17.21 -36.19 -23.66
N PHE A 220 -16.84 -36.78 -22.53
CA PHE A 220 -16.78 -38.22 -22.41
C PHE A 220 -18.16 -38.88 -22.60
N ILE A 221 -19.22 -38.28 -22.04
CA ILE A 221 -20.60 -38.75 -22.21
C ILE A 221 -21.05 -38.64 -23.66
N PHE A 222 -20.71 -37.54 -24.36
CA PHE A 222 -21.15 -37.29 -25.72
C PHE A 222 -20.36 -38.08 -26.78
N PHE A 223 -19.04 -38.14 -26.65
CA PHE A 223 -18.17 -38.74 -27.69
C PHE A 223 -17.67 -40.15 -27.33
N GLY A 224 -17.75 -40.55 -26.05
CA GLY A 224 -17.25 -41.86 -25.60
C GLY A 224 -15.72 -42.01 -25.73
N ASP A 225 -14.99 -40.94 -26.02
CA ASP A 225 -13.55 -40.97 -26.27
C ASP A 225 -12.80 -40.13 -25.24
N ILE A 226 -12.05 -40.79 -24.35
CA ILE A 226 -11.28 -40.16 -23.28
C ILE A 226 -10.12 -39.30 -23.83
N LYS A 227 -9.55 -39.64 -24.99
CA LYS A 227 -8.46 -38.86 -25.60
C LYS A 227 -8.96 -37.49 -26.09
N ALA A 228 -10.13 -37.48 -26.71
CA ALA A 228 -10.78 -36.26 -27.14
C ALA A 228 -11.07 -35.32 -25.93
N SER A 229 -11.62 -35.89 -24.86
CA SER A 229 -11.91 -35.17 -23.62
C SER A 229 -10.63 -34.56 -23.00
N LEU A 230 -9.51 -35.31 -23.00
CA LEU A 230 -8.22 -34.85 -22.52
C LEU A 230 -7.65 -33.71 -23.37
N ILE A 231 -7.81 -33.77 -24.71
CA ILE A 231 -7.35 -32.70 -25.61
C ILE A 231 -8.05 -31.37 -25.27
N VAL A 232 -9.38 -31.38 -25.17
CA VAL A 232 -10.13 -30.17 -24.81
C VAL A 232 -9.80 -29.72 -23.38
N GLY A 233 -9.76 -30.63 -22.41
CA GLY A 233 -9.41 -30.33 -21.04
C GLY A 233 -8.04 -29.67 -20.91
N SER A 234 -7.04 -30.12 -21.70
CA SER A 234 -5.70 -29.52 -21.69
C SER A 234 -5.62 -28.16 -22.42
N SER A 235 -6.54 -27.88 -23.34
CA SER A 235 -6.54 -26.61 -24.08
C SER A 235 -6.83 -25.42 -23.19
N MET A 236 -7.64 -25.55 -22.14
CA MET A 236 -8.00 -24.49 -21.21
C MET A 236 -6.81 -23.96 -20.41
N PRO A 237 -6.06 -24.78 -19.65
CA PRO A 237 -4.90 -24.28 -18.92
C PRO A 237 -3.83 -23.74 -19.85
N LEU A 238 -3.64 -24.33 -21.03
CA LEU A 238 -2.69 -23.85 -22.01
C LEU A 238 -3.06 -22.46 -22.54
N SER A 239 -4.33 -22.26 -22.90
CA SER A 239 -4.82 -20.96 -23.38
C SER A 239 -4.74 -19.88 -22.30
N LEU A 240 -5.03 -20.23 -21.04
CA LEU A 240 -4.88 -19.31 -19.91
C LEU A 240 -3.42 -18.89 -19.74
N LEU A 241 -2.48 -19.84 -19.80
CA LEU A 241 -1.05 -19.53 -19.73
C LEU A 241 -0.61 -18.59 -20.87
N VAL A 242 -1.07 -18.84 -22.09
CA VAL A 242 -0.79 -17.94 -23.24
C VAL A 242 -1.37 -16.55 -22.99
N ALA A 243 -2.58 -16.46 -22.47
CA ALA A 243 -3.21 -15.17 -22.15
C ALA A 243 -2.41 -14.41 -21.06
N LEU A 244 -1.99 -15.09 -19.98
CA LEU A 244 -1.17 -14.48 -18.91
C LEU A 244 0.18 -14.00 -19.44
N ILE A 245 0.83 -14.76 -20.30
CA ILE A 245 2.08 -14.38 -20.96
C ILE A 245 1.86 -13.14 -21.84
N ALA A 246 0.81 -13.12 -22.65
CA ALA A 246 0.48 -12.00 -23.52
C ALA A 246 0.18 -10.71 -22.70
N MET A 247 -0.57 -10.84 -21.60
CA MET A 247 -0.84 -9.74 -20.67
C MET A 247 0.47 -9.20 -20.08
N SER A 248 1.39 -10.08 -19.68
CA SER A 248 2.68 -9.68 -19.13
C SER A 248 3.51 -8.88 -20.15
N PHE A 249 3.55 -9.33 -21.42
CA PHE A 249 4.24 -8.58 -22.49
C PHE A 249 3.56 -7.25 -22.83
N ALA A 250 2.24 -7.17 -22.71
CA ALA A 250 1.49 -5.94 -22.93
C ALA A 250 1.54 -4.95 -21.73
N GLY A 251 2.20 -5.33 -20.62
CA GLY A 251 2.31 -4.49 -19.43
C GLY A 251 1.03 -4.42 -18.59
N PHE A 252 0.08 -5.33 -18.78
CA PHE A 252 -1.11 -5.39 -17.93
C PHE A 252 -0.79 -6.02 -16.58
N SER A 253 -1.24 -5.34 -15.51
CA SER A 253 -1.15 -5.90 -14.16
C SER A 253 -2.34 -6.80 -13.85
N LEU A 254 -2.10 -7.80 -12.98
CA LEU A 254 -3.17 -8.61 -12.41
C LEU A 254 -3.91 -7.80 -11.35
N ASN A 255 -5.20 -7.56 -11.59
CA ASN A 255 -6.11 -6.88 -10.68
C ASN A 255 -7.50 -7.52 -10.75
N ILE A 256 -8.44 -7.08 -9.92
CA ILE A 256 -9.79 -7.65 -9.85
C ILE A 256 -10.50 -7.65 -11.21
N VAL A 257 -10.32 -6.58 -12.02
CA VAL A 257 -10.95 -6.46 -13.34
C VAL A 257 -10.35 -7.45 -14.33
N THR A 258 -9.01 -7.54 -14.40
CA THR A 258 -8.32 -8.49 -15.30
C THR A 258 -8.58 -9.94 -14.89
N MET A 259 -8.69 -10.23 -13.59
CA MET A 259 -9.07 -11.54 -13.08
C MET A 259 -10.50 -11.91 -13.48
N GLY A 260 -11.45 -10.98 -13.33
CA GLY A 260 -12.83 -11.18 -13.79
C GLY A 260 -12.93 -11.46 -15.29
N ALA A 261 -12.18 -10.75 -16.10
CA ALA A 261 -12.10 -10.96 -17.54
C ALA A 261 -11.55 -12.37 -17.88
N LEU A 262 -10.52 -12.84 -17.17
CA LEU A 262 -9.98 -14.20 -17.36
C LEU A 262 -11.01 -15.28 -17.01
N VAL A 263 -11.80 -15.13 -15.95
CA VAL A 263 -12.87 -16.06 -15.60
C VAL A 263 -13.91 -16.18 -16.73
N ILE A 264 -14.33 -15.05 -17.28
CA ILE A 264 -15.28 -15.02 -18.41
C ILE A 264 -14.66 -15.68 -19.66
N ALA A 265 -13.41 -15.37 -19.95
CA ALA A 265 -12.69 -15.93 -21.10
C ALA A 265 -12.56 -17.45 -21.04
N ILE A 266 -12.36 -18.04 -19.84
CA ILE A 266 -12.31 -19.50 -19.66
C ILE A 266 -13.60 -20.15 -20.15
N GLY A 267 -14.76 -19.61 -19.80
CA GLY A 267 -16.06 -20.14 -20.25
C GLY A 267 -16.20 -20.15 -21.78
N MET A 268 -15.84 -19.04 -22.43
CA MET A 268 -15.94 -18.92 -23.90
C MET A 268 -14.95 -19.83 -24.65
N MET A 269 -13.77 -20.09 -24.07
CA MET A 269 -12.78 -21.00 -24.66
C MET A 269 -13.28 -22.44 -24.72
N VAL A 270 -14.02 -22.86 -23.69
CA VAL A 270 -14.62 -24.21 -23.64
C VAL A 270 -15.55 -24.44 -24.84
N ASP A 271 -16.47 -23.51 -25.06
CA ASP A 271 -17.46 -23.59 -26.14
C ASP A 271 -16.80 -23.66 -27.53
N SER A 272 -15.81 -22.81 -27.75
CA SER A 272 -15.05 -22.80 -29.02
C SER A 272 -14.32 -24.11 -29.25
N SER A 273 -13.74 -24.70 -28.23
CA SER A 273 -13.04 -25.99 -28.29
C SER A 273 -14.00 -27.15 -28.57
N ILE A 274 -15.20 -27.15 -28.01
CA ILE A 274 -16.25 -28.17 -28.26
C ILE A 274 -16.70 -28.12 -29.70
N VAL A 275 -16.95 -26.93 -30.27
CA VAL A 275 -17.40 -26.77 -31.68
C VAL A 275 -16.36 -27.31 -32.67
N VAL A 276 -15.07 -27.03 -32.44
CA VAL A 276 -13.99 -27.54 -33.28
C VAL A 276 -13.93 -29.06 -33.19
N LEU A 277 -13.98 -29.62 -31.97
CA LEU A 277 -13.89 -31.06 -31.77
C LEU A 277 -15.09 -31.81 -32.40
N GLU A 278 -16.31 -31.29 -32.22
CA GLU A 278 -17.52 -31.84 -32.85
C GLU A 278 -17.40 -31.92 -34.36
N SER A 279 -16.90 -30.84 -35.01
CA SER A 279 -16.65 -30.84 -36.44
C SER A 279 -15.65 -31.91 -36.88
N CYS A 280 -14.57 -32.10 -36.11
CA CYS A 280 -13.57 -33.12 -36.37
C CYS A 280 -14.16 -34.56 -36.23
N PHE A 281 -14.96 -34.80 -35.19
CA PHE A 281 -15.58 -36.09 -34.96
C PHE A 281 -16.63 -36.41 -36.01
N ARG A 282 -17.44 -35.46 -36.43
CA ARG A 282 -18.40 -35.66 -37.52
C ARG A 282 -17.74 -36.12 -38.83
N LEU A 283 -16.59 -35.50 -39.14
CA LEU A 283 -15.84 -35.86 -40.38
C LEU A 283 -15.02 -37.13 -40.23
N LYS A 284 -14.74 -37.60 -39.02
CA LYS A 284 -14.04 -38.87 -38.78
C LYS A 284 -14.79 -40.07 -39.38
N ASP A 285 -16.12 -40.06 -39.34
CA ASP A 285 -16.96 -41.13 -39.91
C ASP A 285 -16.99 -41.10 -41.46
N GLU A 286 -16.69 -39.97 -42.08
CA GLU A 286 -16.68 -39.71 -43.51
C GLU A 286 -15.29 -39.93 -44.14
N LYS A 287 -14.21 -39.77 -43.34
CA LYS A 287 -12.82 -39.79 -43.81
C LYS A 287 -12.05 -40.97 -43.22
N PRO A 288 -11.28 -41.71 -44.07
CA PRO A 288 -10.52 -42.86 -43.60
C PRO A 288 -9.31 -42.49 -42.70
N ASP A 289 -8.77 -41.26 -42.84
CA ASP A 289 -7.65 -40.76 -42.04
C ASP A 289 -8.11 -39.71 -41.04
N PHE A 290 -7.87 -39.96 -39.74
CA PHE A 290 -8.21 -39.05 -38.65
C PHE A 290 -7.49 -37.73 -38.77
N LYS A 291 -6.25 -37.68 -39.30
CA LYS A 291 -5.51 -36.41 -39.50
C LYS A 291 -6.19 -35.53 -40.56
N GLU A 292 -6.68 -36.14 -41.64
CA GLU A 292 -7.42 -35.40 -42.67
C GLU A 292 -8.75 -34.90 -42.12
N ALA A 293 -9.47 -35.70 -41.35
CA ALA A 293 -10.70 -35.30 -40.69
C ALA A 293 -10.49 -34.13 -39.73
N ALA A 294 -9.43 -34.15 -38.93
CA ALA A 294 -9.09 -33.12 -38.02
C ALA A 294 -8.71 -31.80 -38.73
N LEU A 295 -7.93 -31.89 -39.82
CA LEU A 295 -7.54 -30.72 -40.61
C LEU A 295 -8.76 -30.05 -41.26
N VAL A 296 -9.57 -30.83 -41.96
CA VAL A 296 -10.76 -30.32 -42.65
C VAL A 296 -11.81 -29.83 -41.65
N GLY A 297 -12.01 -30.55 -40.53
CA GLY A 297 -12.93 -30.16 -39.48
C GLY A 297 -12.56 -28.81 -38.86
N THR A 298 -11.29 -28.60 -38.56
CA THR A 298 -10.79 -27.33 -38.01
C THR A 298 -10.93 -26.20 -39.04
N GLN A 299 -10.60 -26.43 -40.31
CA GLN A 299 -10.74 -25.43 -41.38
C GLN A 299 -12.21 -25.04 -41.61
N THR A 300 -13.14 -25.97 -41.50
CA THR A 300 -14.57 -25.73 -41.75
C THR A 300 -15.16 -24.75 -40.72
N VAL A 301 -14.80 -24.86 -39.46
CA VAL A 301 -15.36 -24.02 -38.37
C VAL A 301 -14.44 -22.90 -37.94
N GLY A 302 -13.16 -22.93 -38.33
CA GLY A 302 -12.13 -22.00 -37.83
C GLY A 302 -12.46 -20.54 -38.09
N SER A 303 -12.95 -20.22 -39.29
CA SER A 303 -13.35 -18.84 -39.63
C SER A 303 -14.53 -18.35 -38.78
N SER A 304 -15.50 -19.24 -38.49
CA SER A 304 -16.66 -18.92 -37.66
C SER A 304 -16.26 -18.71 -36.19
N VAL A 305 -15.39 -19.55 -35.67
CA VAL A 305 -14.87 -19.46 -34.30
C VAL A 305 -14.06 -18.18 -34.12
N VAL A 306 -13.16 -17.86 -35.08
CA VAL A 306 -12.39 -16.60 -35.05
C VAL A 306 -13.31 -15.38 -35.11
N ALA A 307 -14.29 -15.38 -36.02
CA ALA A 307 -15.25 -14.29 -36.13
C ALA A 307 -16.06 -14.10 -34.84
N SER A 308 -16.54 -15.18 -34.24
CA SER A 308 -17.26 -15.14 -32.96
C SER A 308 -16.39 -14.57 -31.84
N THR A 309 -15.13 -15.02 -31.74
CA THR A 309 -14.20 -14.56 -30.71
C THR A 309 -13.85 -13.06 -30.85
N ILE A 310 -13.75 -12.55 -32.09
CA ILE A 310 -13.46 -11.11 -32.34
C ILE A 310 -14.67 -10.23 -32.01
N THR A 311 -15.89 -10.76 -32.17
CA THR A 311 -17.12 -10.01 -31.90
C THR A 311 -17.57 -10.00 -30.45
N THR A 312 -17.00 -10.86 -29.62
CA THR A 312 -17.26 -10.93 -28.18
C THR A 312 -16.25 -10.08 -27.39
#